data_2ac5e651426f110f30766f49bdc832b4
#
_entry.id   2ac5e651426f110f30766f49bdc832b4
#
_cell.length_a   1.000
_cell.length_b   1.000
_cell.length_c   1.000
_cell.angle_alpha   90.00
_cell.angle_beta   90.00
_cell.angle_gamma   90.00
#
_symmetry.space_group_name_H-M   'P 1'
#
loop_
_entity.id
_entity.type
_entity.pdbx_description
1 polymer ?
#
loop_
_entity_poly.entity_id
_entity_poly.type
_entity_poly.pdbx_seq_one_letter_code
_entity_poly.pdbx_strand_id
1 'polypeptide(L)'
;MKIYILGNPVTYSIEHLADVSKDIPNMVMQLSFLIMSGIIVLVFAFAKNLKGARIGVMTTLLIEYMFLILGSTVIYRTSGDTYMYKLTPFWSYVAIADGQKELIEENLLNVALGIPFGFLLSFICTKNALLKSFLFGAAFSACIELSQLFFKRGLCEFDDLFHNTLGSVVGCGIGMLMIVVIRKVRGSKILRTT
;
A
#
# COMPACT_ATOMS: atom_id res chain seq x y z
N MET A 1 -19.11 16.73 -18.45
CA MET A 1 -18.04 17.74 -18.29
C MET A 1 -16.74 17.04 -18.68
N LYS A 2 -16.20 17.31 -19.87
CA LYS A 2 -15.00 16.66 -20.35
C LYS A 2 -13.82 17.22 -19.56
N ILE A 3 -13.19 16.40 -18.75
CA ILE A 3 -11.95 16.76 -18.09
C ILE A 3 -10.85 16.48 -19.11
N TYR A 4 -10.36 17.50 -19.78
CA TYR A 4 -9.18 17.41 -20.62
C TYR A 4 -7.96 17.45 -19.70
N ILE A 5 -7.42 16.29 -19.36
CA ILE A 5 -6.07 16.19 -18.89
C ILE A 5 -5.21 16.06 -20.15
N LEU A 6 -4.61 17.20 -20.59
CA LEU A 6 -3.58 17.27 -21.63
C LEU A 6 -3.85 16.39 -22.88
N GLY A 7 -4.92 16.64 -23.62
CA GLY A 7 -5.02 16.32 -25.05
C GLY A 7 -4.97 14.85 -25.51
N ASN A 8 -4.70 13.87 -24.63
CA ASN A 8 -4.75 12.45 -24.94
C ASN A 8 -5.41 11.69 -23.80
N PRO A 9 -6.20 10.63 -24.08
CA PRO A 9 -6.60 9.70 -23.05
C PRO A 9 -5.31 9.12 -22.46
N VAL A 10 -5.03 9.48 -21.21
CA VAL A 10 -3.87 8.94 -20.50
C VAL A 10 -4.17 7.47 -20.25
N THR A 11 -3.55 6.61 -21.04
CA THR A 11 -3.44 5.19 -20.78
C THR A 11 -2.61 5.07 -19.50
N TYR A 12 -3.26 5.03 -18.34
CA TYR A 12 -2.66 4.59 -17.09
C TYR A 12 -2.47 3.08 -17.19
N SER A 13 -1.50 2.67 -17.96
CA SER A 13 -1.13 1.27 -18.10
C SER A 13 -0.13 0.87 -17.03
N ILE A 14 0.07 -0.43 -16.87
CA ILE A 14 1.18 -1.02 -16.09
C ILE A 14 2.53 -0.37 -16.46
N GLU A 15 2.68 0.13 -17.69
CA GLU A 15 3.82 0.92 -18.12
C GLU A 15 4.01 2.20 -17.29
N HIS A 16 2.95 2.83 -16.82
CA HIS A 16 3.05 4.03 -15.97
C HIS A 16 3.55 3.71 -14.57
N LEU A 17 3.16 2.55 -14.01
CA LEU A 17 3.76 2.04 -12.76
C LEU A 17 5.24 1.66 -12.96
N ALA A 18 5.58 1.10 -14.12
CA ALA A 18 6.97 0.82 -14.48
C ALA A 18 7.78 2.10 -14.68
N ASP A 19 7.18 3.16 -15.23
CA ASP A 19 7.83 4.48 -15.36
C ASP A 19 8.00 5.17 -14.00
N VAL A 20 6.98 5.13 -13.15
CA VAL A 20 7.09 5.64 -11.77
C VAL A 20 8.16 4.90 -10.98
N SER A 21 8.36 3.60 -11.22
CA SER A 21 9.44 2.84 -10.59
C SER A 21 10.84 3.22 -11.11
N LYS A 22 10.95 3.73 -12.34
CA LYS A 22 12.21 4.25 -12.89
C LYS A 22 12.61 5.60 -12.29
N ASP A 23 11.64 6.38 -11.81
CA ASP A 23 11.89 7.68 -11.17
C ASP A 23 12.42 7.55 -9.74
N ILE A 24 12.33 6.38 -9.10
CA ILE A 24 13.04 6.10 -7.85
C ILE A 24 14.51 5.86 -8.21
N PRO A 25 15.44 6.74 -7.82
CA PRO A 25 16.84 6.50 -8.10
C PRO A 25 17.24 5.11 -7.58
N ASN A 26 17.70 4.23 -8.46
CA ASN A 26 18.08 2.86 -8.11
C ASN A 26 18.98 2.80 -6.87
N MET A 27 19.85 3.80 -6.70
CA MET A 27 20.74 3.91 -5.55
C MET A 27 19.98 4.13 -4.24
N VAL A 28 18.92 4.94 -4.23
CA VAL A 28 18.10 5.19 -3.01
C VAL A 28 17.33 3.94 -2.63
N MET A 29 16.78 3.23 -3.62
CA MET A 29 16.08 1.97 -3.39
C MET A 29 17.04 0.89 -2.85
N GLN A 30 18.24 0.74 -3.43
CA GLN A 30 19.26 -0.20 -2.95
C GLN A 30 19.70 0.13 -1.53
N LEU A 31 19.90 1.41 -1.22
CA LEU A 31 20.28 1.86 0.11
C LEU A 31 19.18 1.60 1.14
N SER A 32 17.92 1.83 0.81
CA SER A 32 16.79 1.55 1.71
C SER A 32 16.69 0.06 2.04
N PHE A 33 16.83 -0.83 1.05
CA PHE A 33 16.87 -2.27 1.27
C PHE A 33 18.07 -2.73 2.11
N LEU A 34 19.24 -2.11 1.93
CA LEU A 34 20.42 -2.40 2.74
C LEU A 34 20.19 -2.01 4.21
N ILE A 35 19.66 -0.82 4.44
CA ILE A 35 19.32 -0.33 5.79
C ILE A 35 18.25 -1.23 6.43
N MET A 36 17.19 -1.56 5.69
CA MET A 36 16.13 -2.47 6.16
C MET A 36 16.70 -3.83 6.57
N SER A 37 17.57 -4.42 5.74
CA SER A 37 18.23 -5.69 6.03
C SER A 37 19.05 -5.63 7.32
N GLY A 38 19.81 -4.54 7.52
CA GLY A 38 20.56 -4.29 8.74
C GLY A 38 19.66 -4.19 9.97
N ILE A 39 18.54 -3.45 9.87
CA ILE A 39 17.56 -3.33 10.97
C ILE A 39 16.93 -4.69 11.30
N ILE A 40 16.59 -5.50 10.29
CA ILE A 40 16.04 -6.85 10.52
C ILE A 40 17.05 -7.71 11.28
N VAL A 41 18.33 -7.70 10.91
CA VAL A 41 19.39 -8.42 11.62
C VAL A 41 19.48 -7.95 13.08
N LEU A 42 19.47 -6.64 13.32
CA LEU A 42 19.49 -6.10 14.68
C LEU A 42 18.25 -6.50 15.48
N VAL A 43 17.07 -6.48 14.88
CA VAL A 43 15.82 -6.95 15.52
C VAL A 43 15.94 -8.40 15.97
N PHE A 44 16.50 -9.28 15.13
CA PHE A 44 16.73 -10.68 15.54
C PHE A 44 17.79 -10.81 16.62
N ALA A 45 18.87 -10.04 16.56
CA ALA A 45 19.96 -10.10 17.53
C ALA A 45 19.52 -9.62 18.93
N PHE A 46 18.67 -8.62 19.01
CA PHE A 46 18.25 -8.00 20.28
C PHE A 46 16.85 -8.39 20.73
N ALA A 47 16.10 -9.16 19.96
CA ALA A 47 14.77 -9.59 20.36
C ALA A 47 14.82 -10.58 21.53
N LYS A 48 14.16 -10.23 22.63
CA LYS A 48 14.07 -11.08 23.84
C LYS A 48 13.28 -12.37 23.63
N ASN A 49 12.44 -12.41 22.58
CA ASN A 49 11.59 -13.56 22.26
C ASN A 49 11.12 -13.51 20.81
N LEU A 50 10.65 -14.66 20.29
CA LEU A 50 10.16 -14.80 18.91
C LEU A 50 8.96 -13.89 18.57
N LYS A 51 8.14 -13.54 19.55
CA LYS A 51 7.02 -12.61 19.35
C LYS A 51 7.52 -11.20 19.07
N GLY A 52 8.48 -10.72 19.86
CA GLY A 52 9.12 -9.42 19.68
C GLY A 52 9.86 -9.34 18.34
N ALA A 53 10.63 -10.37 17.99
CA ALA A 53 11.32 -10.47 16.71
C ALA A 53 10.34 -10.36 15.54
N ARG A 54 9.24 -11.10 15.57
CA ARG A 54 8.22 -11.04 14.53
C ARG A 54 7.61 -9.64 14.38
N ILE A 55 7.20 -9.02 15.47
CA ILE A 55 6.62 -7.69 15.44
C ILE A 55 7.63 -6.69 14.88
N GLY A 56 8.88 -6.74 15.35
CA GLY A 56 9.93 -5.85 14.85
C GLY A 56 10.17 -5.99 13.36
N VAL A 57 10.31 -7.21 12.84
CA VAL A 57 10.49 -7.49 11.41
C VAL A 57 9.30 -6.97 10.60
N MET A 58 8.06 -7.29 11.01
CA MET A 58 6.87 -6.84 10.29
C MET A 58 6.71 -5.31 10.30
N THR A 59 7.10 -4.66 11.40
CA THR A 59 7.11 -3.19 11.49
C THR A 59 8.16 -2.59 10.56
N THR A 60 9.37 -3.16 10.52
CA THR A 60 10.43 -2.71 9.60
C THR A 60 9.98 -2.83 8.14
N LEU A 61 9.41 -3.98 7.77
CA LEU A 61 8.86 -4.19 6.42
C LEU A 61 7.73 -3.21 6.09
N LEU A 62 6.87 -2.90 7.06
CA LEU A 62 5.79 -1.94 6.88
C LEU A 62 6.32 -0.52 6.64
N ILE A 63 7.32 -0.09 7.42
CA ILE A 63 7.95 1.23 7.26
C ILE A 63 8.62 1.32 5.88
N GLU A 64 9.36 0.29 5.47
CA GLU A 64 9.97 0.23 4.14
C GLU A 64 8.93 0.31 3.04
N TYR A 65 7.85 -0.46 3.17
CA TYR A 65 6.75 -0.43 2.22
C TYR A 65 6.12 0.97 2.11
N MET A 66 5.86 1.63 3.25
CA MET A 66 5.35 3.00 3.27
C MET A 66 6.32 3.98 2.60
N PHE A 67 7.63 3.83 2.84
CA PHE A 67 8.66 4.66 2.20
C PHE A 67 8.66 4.48 0.68
N LEU A 68 8.58 3.24 0.18
CA LEU A 68 8.53 2.95 -1.25
C LEU A 68 7.27 3.53 -1.91
N ILE A 69 6.11 3.39 -1.27
CA ILE A 69 4.86 3.97 -1.79
C ILE A 69 4.93 5.50 -1.82
N LEU A 70 5.34 6.15 -0.72
CA LEU A 70 5.49 7.61 -0.69
C LEU A 70 6.54 8.09 -1.70
N GLY A 71 7.62 7.33 -1.87
CA GLY A 71 8.62 7.58 -2.90
C GLY A 71 7.99 7.62 -4.29
N SER A 72 7.31 6.55 -4.68
CA SER A 72 6.72 6.39 -6.01
C SER A 72 5.53 7.31 -6.27
N THR A 73 4.69 7.57 -5.27
CA THR A 73 3.44 8.30 -5.45
C THR A 73 3.56 9.80 -5.20
N VAL A 74 4.54 10.25 -4.40
CA VAL A 74 4.68 11.65 -3.99
C VAL A 74 6.09 12.20 -4.24
N ILE A 75 7.13 11.57 -3.66
CA ILE A 75 8.45 12.21 -3.54
C ILE A 75 9.12 12.35 -4.92
N TYR A 76 9.07 11.33 -5.75
CA TYR A 76 9.75 11.28 -7.05
C TYR A 76 8.87 11.70 -8.22
N ARG A 77 7.59 12.01 -7.99
CA ARG A 77 6.73 12.60 -9.03
C ARG A 77 7.11 14.06 -9.28
N THR A 78 7.06 14.47 -10.54
CA THR A 78 7.21 15.87 -10.94
C THR A 78 6.03 16.69 -10.47
N SER A 79 6.29 17.91 -9.97
CA SER A 79 5.24 18.85 -9.59
C SER A 79 4.58 19.45 -10.83
N GLY A 80 3.27 19.50 -10.87
CA GLY A 80 2.49 20.23 -11.86
C GLY A 80 2.26 21.69 -11.49
N ASP A 81 1.62 22.43 -12.39
CA ASP A 81 1.33 23.85 -12.18
C ASP A 81 0.03 24.10 -11.39
N THR A 82 -0.89 23.16 -11.41
CA THR A 82 -2.25 23.31 -10.86
C THR A 82 -2.57 22.26 -9.82
N TYR A 83 -3.47 22.60 -8.89
CA TYR A 83 -4.07 21.64 -7.98
C TYR A 83 -5.12 20.81 -8.71
N MET A 84 -4.98 19.48 -8.67
CA MET A 84 -5.93 18.56 -9.29
C MET A 84 -6.60 17.71 -8.22
N TYR A 85 -7.94 17.67 -8.22
CA TYR A 85 -8.69 16.84 -7.28
C TYR A 85 -10.02 16.36 -7.87
N LYS A 86 -10.45 15.17 -7.45
CA LYS A 86 -11.72 14.55 -7.81
C LYS A 86 -12.35 13.91 -6.56
N LEU A 87 -13.12 14.69 -5.83
CA LEU A 87 -13.68 14.28 -4.55
C LEU A 87 -15.09 13.67 -4.64
N THR A 88 -15.64 13.55 -5.86
CA THR A 88 -16.95 12.91 -6.08
C THR A 88 -16.80 11.41 -5.80
N PRO A 89 -17.47 10.85 -4.77
CA PRO A 89 -17.35 9.43 -4.46
C PRO A 89 -17.82 8.56 -5.64
N PHE A 90 -17.06 7.50 -5.91
CA PHE A 90 -17.37 6.47 -6.92
C PHE A 90 -17.51 7.00 -8.35
N TRP A 91 -16.86 8.12 -8.66
CA TRP A 91 -16.90 8.72 -10.00
C TRP A 91 -16.30 7.77 -11.05
N SER A 92 -15.26 7.00 -10.69
CA SER A 92 -14.60 6.04 -11.58
C SER A 92 -15.57 4.96 -12.07
N TYR A 93 -16.50 4.51 -11.23
CA TYR A 93 -17.50 3.51 -11.60
C TYR A 93 -18.51 4.05 -12.61
N VAL A 94 -18.90 5.33 -12.49
CA VAL A 94 -19.76 5.99 -13.47
C VAL A 94 -19.01 6.14 -14.80
N ALA A 95 -17.76 6.58 -14.77
CA ALA A 95 -16.94 6.71 -15.96
C ALA A 95 -16.66 5.35 -16.64
N ILE A 96 -16.49 4.27 -15.87
CA ILE A 96 -16.38 2.89 -16.40
C ILE A 96 -17.68 2.49 -17.12
N ALA A 97 -18.84 2.79 -16.54
CA ALA A 97 -20.13 2.52 -17.18
C ALA A 97 -20.32 3.32 -18.50
N ASP A 98 -19.74 4.52 -18.56
CA ASP A 98 -19.70 5.37 -19.75
C ASP A 98 -18.62 4.95 -20.78
N GLY A 99 -17.89 3.85 -20.52
CA GLY A 99 -16.96 3.22 -21.46
C GLY A 99 -15.47 3.46 -21.19
N GLN A 100 -15.08 4.14 -20.10
CA GLN A 100 -13.67 4.36 -19.71
C GLN A 100 -13.13 3.14 -18.95
N LYS A 101 -12.83 2.05 -19.66
CA LYS A 101 -12.45 0.75 -19.06
C LYS A 101 -11.06 0.75 -18.42
N GLU A 102 -10.22 1.70 -18.77
CA GLU A 102 -8.87 1.89 -18.22
C GLU A 102 -8.90 2.11 -16.69
N LEU A 103 -9.96 2.75 -16.20
CA LEU A 103 -10.17 2.97 -14.76
C LEU A 103 -10.38 1.68 -13.95
N ILE A 104 -10.75 0.56 -14.60
CA ILE A 104 -10.84 -0.74 -13.93
C ILE A 104 -9.45 -1.17 -13.46
N GLU A 105 -8.46 -1.05 -14.31
CA GLU A 105 -7.08 -1.40 -14.01
C GLU A 105 -6.53 -0.49 -12.90
N GLU A 106 -6.77 0.82 -12.99
CA GLU A 106 -6.36 1.79 -11.98
C GLU A 106 -6.96 1.47 -10.60
N ASN A 107 -8.28 1.23 -10.54
CA ASN A 107 -8.96 0.83 -9.30
C ASN A 107 -8.39 -0.46 -8.70
N LEU A 108 -8.11 -1.47 -9.55
CA LEU A 108 -7.51 -2.73 -9.11
C LEU A 108 -6.08 -2.54 -8.60
N LEU A 109 -5.29 -1.69 -9.22
CA LEU A 109 -3.93 -1.37 -8.78
C LEU A 109 -3.94 -0.67 -7.43
N ASN A 110 -4.87 0.24 -7.19
CA ASN A 110 -5.02 0.89 -5.89
C ASN A 110 -5.42 -0.12 -4.79
N VAL A 111 -6.34 -1.06 -5.08
CA VAL A 111 -6.60 -2.17 -4.15
C VAL A 111 -5.33 -3.00 -3.91
N ALA A 112 -4.59 -3.34 -4.98
CA ALA A 112 -3.37 -4.12 -4.87
C ALA A 112 -2.28 -3.42 -4.02
N LEU A 113 -2.18 -2.10 -4.11
CA LEU A 113 -1.29 -1.29 -3.26
C LEU A 113 -1.68 -1.36 -1.77
N GLY A 114 -2.95 -1.46 -1.44
CA GLY A 114 -3.40 -1.59 -0.05
C GLY A 114 -3.09 -2.95 0.58
N ILE A 115 -3.06 -4.03 -0.22
CA ILE A 115 -2.95 -5.42 0.28
C ILE A 115 -1.70 -5.65 1.14
N PRO A 116 -0.45 -5.33 0.71
CA PRO A 116 0.73 -5.57 1.52
C PRO A 116 0.71 -4.78 2.84
N PHE A 117 0.18 -3.56 2.83
CA PHE A 117 0.05 -2.74 4.01
C PHE A 117 -0.81 -3.43 5.08
N GLY A 118 -2.01 -3.85 4.72
CA GLY A 118 -2.92 -4.55 5.64
C GLY A 118 -2.41 -5.92 6.05
N PHE A 119 -1.79 -6.65 5.14
CA PHE A 119 -1.16 -7.95 5.42
C PHE A 119 -0.11 -7.82 6.53
N LEU A 120 0.82 -6.88 6.42
CA LEU A 120 1.85 -6.64 7.44
C LEU A 120 1.24 -6.20 8.77
N LEU A 121 0.23 -5.32 8.75
CA LEU A 121 -0.50 -4.90 9.94
C LEU A 121 -1.15 -6.07 10.69
N SER A 122 -1.62 -7.12 10.02
CA SER A 122 -2.22 -8.28 10.66
C SER A 122 -1.26 -9.02 11.60
N PHE A 123 0.03 -8.99 11.30
CA PHE A 123 1.09 -9.59 12.15
C PHE A 123 1.51 -8.69 13.30
N ILE A 124 1.33 -7.39 13.17
CA ILE A 124 1.67 -6.39 14.19
C ILE A 124 0.49 -6.25 15.17
N CYS A 125 -0.71 -6.07 14.65
CA CYS A 125 -1.94 -5.82 15.41
C CYS A 125 -2.70 -7.12 15.67
N THR A 126 -2.66 -7.62 16.91
CA THR A 126 -3.36 -8.87 17.27
C THR A 126 -4.82 -8.68 17.71
N LYS A 127 -5.15 -7.50 18.24
CA LYS A 127 -6.53 -7.15 18.67
C LYS A 127 -7.12 -6.15 17.70
N ASN A 128 -8.37 -6.38 17.28
CA ASN A 128 -9.11 -5.51 16.36
C ASN A 128 -8.32 -5.22 15.06
N ALA A 129 -7.63 -6.24 14.53
CA ALA A 129 -6.71 -6.06 13.40
C ALA A 129 -7.41 -5.47 12.17
N LEU A 130 -8.62 -5.93 11.83
CA LEU A 130 -9.40 -5.41 10.70
C LEU A 130 -9.76 -3.93 10.89
N LEU A 131 -10.26 -3.55 12.07
CA LEU A 131 -10.59 -2.15 12.34
C LEU A 131 -9.34 -1.26 12.28
N LYS A 132 -8.23 -1.73 12.85
CA LYS A 132 -6.96 -1.00 12.78
C LYS A 132 -6.44 -0.90 11.35
N SER A 133 -6.55 -1.97 10.57
CA SER A 133 -6.16 -1.96 9.17
C SER A 133 -7.00 -0.99 8.36
N PHE A 134 -8.31 -0.94 8.60
CA PHE A 134 -9.18 0.07 8.01
C PHE A 134 -8.74 1.49 8.38
N LEU A 135 -8.58 1.79 9.67
CA LEU A 135 -8.25 3.13 10.15
C LEU A 135 -6.85 3.58 9.70
N PHE A 136 -5.84 2.73 9.85
CA PHE A 136 -4.47 3.05 9.42
C PHE A 136 -4.33 3.07 7.90
N GLY A 137 -5.02 2.18 7.19
CA GLY A 137 -5.07 2.17 5.73
C GLY A 137 -5.70 3.45 5.18
N ALA A 138 -6.85 3.85 5.73
CA ALA A 138 -7.51 5.10 5.36
C ALA A 138 -6.65 6.33 5.68
N ALA A 139 -6.02 6.35 6.87
CA ALA A 139 -5.14 7.46 7.26
C ALA A 139 -3.91 7.55 6.34
N PHE A 140 -3.27 6.42 6.02
CA PHE A 140 -2.11 6.40 5.14
C PHE A 140 -2.48 6.81 3.71
N SER A 141 -3.58 6.28 3.17
CA SER A 141 -4.07 6.69 1.85
C SER A 141 -4.44 8.18 1.83
N ALA A 142 -5.13 8.69 2.85
CA ALA A 142 -5.43 10.12 2.96
C ALA A 142 -4.14 10.97 2.99
N CYS A 143 -3.10 10.52 3.68
CA CYS A 143 -1.80 11.20 3.67
C CYS A 143 -1.19 11.25 2.26
N ILE A 144 -1.29 10.18 1.47
CA ILE A 144 -0.83 10.15 0.08
C ILE A 144 -1.62 11.18 -0.74
N GLU A 145 -2.95 11.08 -0.76
CA GLU A 145 -3.83 11.95 -1.54
C GLU A 145 -3.65 13.44 -1.21
N LEU A 146 -3.61 13.76 0.09
CA LEU A 146 -3.38 15.14 0.55
C LEU A 146 -1.97 15.63 0.19
N SER A 147 -0.97 14.76 0.25
CA SER A 147 0.40 15.10 -0.16
C SER A 147 0.49 15.37 -1.67
N GLN A 148 -0.16 14.54 -2.49
CA GLN A 148 -0.24 14.75 -3.94
C GLN A 148 -0.92 16.08 -4.27
N LEU A 149 -2.02 16.40 -3.60
CA LEU A 149 -2.70 17.69 -3.75
C LEU A 149 -1.80 18.84 -3.33
N PHE A 150 -1.23 18.79 -2.11
CA PHE A 150 -0.42 19.87 -1.55
C PHE A 150 0.82 20.17 -2.40
N PHE A 151 1.52 19.14 -2.84
CA PHE A 151 2.72 19.28 -3.67
C PHE A 151 2.43 19.36 -5.17
N LYS A 152 1.15 19.31 -5.58
CA LYS A 152 0.72 19.30 -7.00
C LYS A 152 1.34 18.14 -7.79
N ARG A 153 1.43 16.96 -7.19
CA ARG A 153 2.12 15.78 -7.74
C ARG A 153 1.20 14.63 -8.14
N GLY A 154 -0.03 14.94 -8.46
CA GLY A 154 -1.04 13.97 -8.87
C GLY A 154 -2.45 14.50 -8.73
N LEU A 155 -3.40 13.64 -9.02
CA LEU A 155 -4.83 13.90 -8.85
C LEU A 155 -5.24 13.32 -7.49
N CYS A 156 -5.73 14.17 -6.57
CA CYS A 156 -6.26 13.74 -5.29
C CYS A 156 -7.67 13.18 -5.49
N GLU A 157 -7.87 11.88 -5.24
CA GLU A 157 -9.12 11.19 -5.52
C GLU A 157 -9.73 10.52 -4.30
N PHE A 158 -11.06 10.66 -4.17
CA PHE A 158 -11.78 9.91 -3.15
C PHE A 158 -11.76 8.40 -3.43
N ASP A 159 -11.83 8.02 -4.71
CA ASP A 159 -11.88 6.61 -5.11
C ASP A 159 -10.57 5.90 -4.80
N ASP A 160 -9.42 6.57 -4.91
CA ASP A 160 -8.11 6.04 -4.52
C ASP A 160 -8.03 5.79 -3.00
N LEU A 161 -8.51 6.76 -2.21
CA LEU A 161 -8.63 6.58 -0.77
C LEU A 161 -9.46 5.34 -0.42
N PHE A 162 -10.59 5.14 -1.11
CA PHE A 162 -11.48 4.02 -0.91
C PHE A 162 -10.81 2.69 -1.30
N HIS A 163 -10.22 2.60 -2.50
CA HIS A 163 -9.62 1.38 -3.02
C HIS A 163 -8.39 0.94 -2.23
N ASN A 164 -7.50 1.88 -1.88
CA ASN A 164 -6.34 1.61 -1.03
C ASN A 164 -6.76 1.09 0.36
N THR A 165 -7.80 1.71 0.95
CA THR A 165 -8.36 1.28 2.24
C THR A 165 -8.96 -0.12 2.14
N LEU A 166 -9.73 -0.39 1.08
CA LEU A 166 -10.30 -1.71 0.81
C LEU A 166 -9.19 -2.76 0.69
N GLY A 167 -8.14 -2.45 -0.07
CA GLY A 167 -6.96 -3.31 -0.20
C GLY A 167 -6.32 -3.62 1.15
N SER A 168 -6.19 -2.62 2.01
CA SER A 168 -5.66 -2.81 3.37
C SER A 168 -6.52 -3.78 4.19
N VAL A 169 -7.84 -3.66 4.14
CA VAL A 169 -8.74 -4.60 4.86
C VAL A 169 -8.64 -6.02 4.29
N VAL A 170 -8.61 -6.17 2.97
CA VAL A 170 -8.43 -7.46 2.28
C VAL A 170 -7.10 -8.09 2.66
N GLY A 171 -6.01 -7.34 2.61
CA GLY A 171 -4.67 -7.79 2.99
C GLY A 171 -4.60 -8.25 4.45
N CYS A 172 -5.24 -7.50 5.35
CA CYS A 172 -5.35 -7.90 6.76
C CYS A 172 -6.12 -9.23 6.92
N GLY A 173 -7.21 -9.41 6.19
CA GLY A 173 -7.97 -10.68 6.18
C GLY A 173 -7.12 -11.86 5.73
N ILE A 174 -6.34 -11.69 4.65
CA ILE A 174 -5.40 -12.70 4.14
C ILE A 174 -4.35 -13.04 5.21
N GLY A 175 -3.74 -12.03 5.84
CA GLY A 175 -2.74 -12.24 6.89
C GLY A 175 -3.31 -12.93 8.13
N MET A 176 -4.53 -12.59 8.55
CA MET A 176 -5.22 -13.28 9.65
C MET A 176 -5.48 -14.75 9.32
N LEU A 177 -5.95 -15.05 8.10
CA LEU A 177 -6.15 -16.43 7.63
C LEU A 177 -4.82 -17.21 7.67
N MET A 178 -3.74 -16.62 7.17
CA MET A 178 -2.40 -17.22 7.21
C MET A 178 -1.95 -17.53 8.64
N ILE A 179 -2.19 -16.62 9.59
CA ILE A 179 -1.86 -16.83 11.01
C ILE A 179 -2.64 -18.04 11.57
N VAL A 180 -3.93 -18.17 11.25
CA VAL A 180 -4.76 -19.30 11.69
C VAL A 180 -4.23 -20.61 11.11
N VAL A 181 -3.92 -20.66 9.82
CA VAL A 181 -3.38 -21.86 9.15
C VAL A 181 -2.05 -22.27 9.79
N ILE A 182 -1.13 -21.34 10.00
CA ILE A 182 0.18 -21.63 10.63
C ILE A 182 0.00 -22.21 12.04
N ARG A 183 -0.91 -21.65 12.84
CA ARG A 183 -1.21 -22.15 14.19
C ARG A 183 -1.75 -23.57 14.15
N LYS A 184 -2.68 -23.88 13.24
CA LYS A 184 -3.26 -25.21 13.08
C LYS A 184 -2.20 -26.25 12.69
N VAL A 185 -1.35 -25.95 11.72
CA VAL A 185 -0.27 -26.83 11.27
C VAL A 185 0.74 -27.08 12.40
N ARG A 186 1.12 -26.06 13.17
CA ARG A 186 2.05 -26.23 14.31
C ARG A 186 1.42 -27.06 15.43
N GLY A 187 0.15 -26.82 15.77
CA GLY A 187 -0.56 -27.60 16.78
C GLY A 187 -0.68 -29.08 16.41
N SER A 188 -0.94 -29.41 15.14
CA SER A 188 -1.03 -30.79 14.68
C SER A 188 0.30 -31.54 14.68
N LYS A 189 1.45 -30.83 14.55
CA LYS A 189 2.78 -31.46 14.66
C LYS A 189 3.11 -31.85 16.08
N ILE A 190 2.75 -31.07 17.08
CA ILE A 190 2.98 -31.37 18.50
C ILE A 190 2.24 -32.63 18.92
N LEU A 191 0.99 -32.81 18.44
CA LEU A 191 0.17 -34.00 18.74
C LEU A 191 0.64 -35.29 18.04
N ARG A 192 1.53 -35.21 17.04
CA ARG A 192 2.08 -36.37 16.33
C ARG A 192 3.43 -36.82 16.92
N THR A 193 4.03 -36.04 17.80
CA THR A 193 5.34 -36.30 18.42
C THR A 193 5.24 -36.69 19.90
N THR A 194 4.03 -36.70 20.45
CA THR A 194 3.66 -37.28 21.76
C THR A 194 2.92 -38.59 21.59
#